data_d5f6ffeb44a488e03c9d94fb7f090478
#
_entry.id   d5f6ffeb44a488e03c9d94fb7f090478
#
_cell.length_a   1.000
_cell.length_b   1.000
_cell.length_c   1.000
_cell.angle_alpha   90.00
_cell.angle_beta   90.00
_cell.angle_gamma   90.00
#
_symmetry.space_group_name_H-M   'P 1'
#
loop_
_entity.id
_entity.type
_entity.pdbx_description
1 polymer ?
#
loop_
_entity_poly.entity_id
_entity_poly.type
_entity_poly.pdbx_seq_one_letter_code
_entity_poly.pdbx_strand_id
1 'polypeptide(L)'
;MKYVIVGAGLSGLTIAERIANQLNEEVLIIEKRNHIGGNIYDFYEDGILIQKYGPHIFHTNEKIVYEYLSEFTEWLDYEHHVLSNVGGKLVPMPICIDTLNALYGLDLDEESMKKWIEEHKEDIDEIKSSEDVVLKNAGRDIYNKLFKN
;
A
#
# COMPACT_ATOMS: atom_id res chain seq x y z
N MET A 1 22.17 -27.49 14.43
CA MET A 1 21.16 -26.51 14.01
C MET A 1 20.51 -25.91 15.26
N LYS A 2 20.56 -24.60 15.43
CA LYS A 2 20.13 -23.92 16.66
C LYS A 2 18.86 -23.11 16.44
N TYR A 3 18.62 -22.67 15.20
CA TYR A 3 17.50 -21.82 14.85
C TYR A 3 16.68 -22.41 13.70
N VAL A 4 15.38 -22.39 13.84
CA VAL A 4 14.42 -22.78 12.78
C VAL A 4 13.45 -21.63 12.59
N ILE A 5 13.31 -21.17 11.34
CA ILE A 5 12.40 -20.09 10.96
C ILE A 5 11.31 -20.67 10.06
N VAL A 6 10.06 -20.42 10.38
CA VAL A 6 8.93 -20.87 9.56
C VAL A 6 8.42 -19.68 8.75
N GLY A 7 8.54 -19.78 7.44
CA GLY A 7 8.19 -18.76 6.45
C GLY A 7 9.41 -18.01 5.91
N ALA A 8 9.53 -18.01 4.57
CA ALA A 8 10.57 -17.30 3.82
C ALA A 8 10.06 -15.98 3.20
N GLY A 9 9.19 -15.27 3.90
CA GLY A 9 8.84 -13.87 3.59
C GLY A 9 9.90 -12.90 4.11
N LEU A 10 9.73 -11.60 3.89
CA LEU A 10 10.70 -10.57 4.30
C LEU A 10 11.12 -10.69 5.76
N SER A 11 10.16 -10.85 6.68
CA SER A 11 10.45 -10.97 8.13
C SER A 11 11.32 -12.18 8.44
N GLY A 12 10.97 -13.36 7.90
CA GLY A 12 11.74 -14.59 8.13
C GLY A 12 13.12 -14.52 7.54
N LEU A 13 13.26 -14.00 6.32
CA LEU A 13 14.55 -13.83 5.63
C LEU A 13 15.44 -12.82 6.36
N THR A 14 14.89 -11.69 6.84
CA THR A 14 15.64 -10.70 7.61
C THR A 14 16.18 -11.29 8.92
N ILE A 15 15.35 -12.04 9.67
CA ILE A 15 15.77 -12.68 10.91
C ILE A 15 16.86 -13.73 10.63
N ALA A 16 16.69 -14.53 9.58
CA ALA A 16 17.67 -15.54 9.19
C ALA A 16 19.04 -14.92 8.86
N GLU A 17 19.01 -13.87 8.06
CA GLU A 17 20.19 -13.11 7.67
C GLU A 17 20.90 -12.50 8.89
N ARG A 18 20.16 -11.86 9.79
CA ARG A 18 20.73 -11.28 11.02
C ARG A 18 21.34 -12.35 11.93
N ILE A 19 20.71 -13.52 12.08
CA ILE A 19 21.27 -14.63 12.87
C ILE A 19 22.56 -15.14 12.22
N ALA A 20 22.55 -15.36 10.92
CA ALA A 20 23.71 -15.85 10.19
C ALA A 20 24.90 -14.87 10.28
N ASN A 21 24.65 -13.57 10.00
CA ASN A 21 25.73 -12.59 9.92
C ASN A 21 26.16 -12.02 11.27
N GLN A 22 25.25 -11.86 12.24
CA GLN A 22 25.61 -11.28 13.53
C GLN A 22 26.03 -12.31 14.56
N LEU A 23 25.41 -13.51 14.54
CA LEU A 23 25.69 -14.56 15.49
C LEU A 23 26.59 -15.66 14.91
N ASN A 24 26.86 -15.65 13.61
CA ASN A 24 27.58 -16.69 12.89
C ASN A 24 27.03 -18.11 13.15
N GLU A 25 25.69 -18.22 13.16
CA GLU A 25 24.97 -19.45 13.48
C GLU A 25 24.19 -19.97 12.26
N GLU A 26 24.05 -21.27 12.18
CA GLU A 26 23.25 -21.92 11.12
C GLU A 26 21.76 -21.77 11.38
N VAL A 27 21.00 -21.42 10.32
CA VAL A 27 19.55 -21.25 10.34
C VAL A 27 18.90 -22.17 9.32
N LEU A 28 17.86 -22.89 9.74
CA LEU A 28 16.96 -23.60 8.84
C LEU A 28 15.71 -22.76 8.59
N ILE A 29 15.39 -22.52 7.31
CA ILE A 29 14.14 -21.87 6.92
C ILE A 29 13.22 -22.93 6.32
N ILE A 30 11.98 -22.99 6.80
CA ILE A 30 10.93 -23.86 6.29
C ILE A 30 9.89 -22.98 5.61
N GLU A 31 9.67 -23.18 4.32
CA GLU A 31 8.67 -22.42 3.54
C GLU A 31 7.61 -23.36 2.97
N LYS A 32 6.35 -22.97 3.06
CA LYS A 32 5.21 -23.71 2.53
C LYS A 32 5.06 -23.59 1.01
N ARG A 33 5.40 -22.42 0.47
CA ARG A 33 5.33 -22.14 -0.96
C ARG A 33 6.52 -22.74 -1.68
N ASN A 34 6.42 -22.91 -2.98
CA ASN A 34 7.52 -23.37 -3.84
C ASN A 34 8.49 -22.24 -4.24
N HIS A 35 8.46 -21.11 -3.56
CA HIS A 35 9.31 -19.95 -3.77
C HIS A 35 9.56 -19.21 -2.45
N ILE A 36 10.62 -18.43 -2.39
CA ILE A 36 10.93 -17.49 -1.32
C ILE A 36 10.34 -16.10 -1.62
N GLY A 37 10.52 -15.14 -0.71
CA GLY A 37 10.07 -13.75 -0.87
C GLY A 37 8.66 -13.49 -0.32
N GLY A 38 7.86 -14.53 -0.03
CA GLY A 38 6.52 -14.35 0.51
C GLY A 38 5.62 -13.57 -0.46
N ASN A 39 4.99 -12.51 0.01
CA ASN A 39 4.06 -11.72 -0.79
C ASN A 39 4.74 -10.73 -1.76
N ILE A 40 6.05 -10.52 -1.64
CA ILE A 40 6.81 -9.69 -2.60
C ILE A 40 7.42 -10.52 -3.73
N TYR A 41 7.01 -11.78 -3.89
CA TYR A 41 7.53 -12.65 -4.92
C TYR A 41 7.08 -12.22 -6.31
N ASP A 42 8.08 -12.00 -7.16
CA ASP A 42 7.94 -11.68 -8.58
C ASP A 42 8.52 -12.79 -9.44
N PHE A 43 8.06 -12.90 -10.66
CA PHE A 43 8.63 -13.78 -11.67
C PHE A 43 8.45 -13.19 -13.07
N TYR A 44 9.25 -13.66 -14.01
CA TYR A 44 9.09 -13.29 -15.41
C TYR A 44 8.29 -14.35 -16.15
N GLU A 45 7.32 -13.92 -16.94
CA GLU A 45 6.58 -14.73 -17.89
C GLU A 45 6.52 -13.98 -19.23
N ASP A 46 7.00 -14.60 -20.30
CA ASP A 46 7.10 -14.00 -21.64
C ASP A 46 7.81 -12.62 -21.66
N GLY A 47 8.81 -12.43 -20.81
CA GLY A 47 9.57 -11.19 -20.69
C GLY A 47 8.88 -10.08 -19.89
N ILE A 48 7.72 -10.36 -19.29
CA ILE A 48 6.97 -9.43 -18.45
C ILE A 48 7.20 -9.80 -16.98
N LEU A 49 7.55 -8.82 -16.15
CA LEU A 49 7.64 -8.99 -14.69
C LEU A 49 6.25 -9.02 -14.08
N ILE A 50 5.91 -10.14 -13.46
CA ILE A 50 4.60 -10.36 -12.83
C ILE A 50 4.75 -10.37 -11.31
N GLN A 51 4.02 -9.49 -10.64
CA GLN A 51 3.90 -9.45 -9.18
C GLN A 51 2.78 -10.42 -8.75
N LYS A 52 3.16 -11.63 -8.33
CA LYS A 52 2.22 -12.74 -8.13
C LYS A 52 1.10 -12.45 -7.13
N TYR A 53 1.37 -11.66 -6.10
CA TYR A 53 0.43 -11.39 -5.00
C TYR A 53 -0.08 -9.95 -4.98
N GLY A 54 0.05 -9.26 -6.09
CA GLY A 54 -0.31 -7.87 -6.26
C GLY A 54 0.87 -6.91 -6.08
N PRO A 55 0.67 -5.64 -6.42
CA PRO A 55 1.73 -4.64 -6.38
C PRO A 55 2.28 -4.47 -4.96
N HIS A 56 3.60 -4.43 -4.88
CA HIS A 56 4.32 -4.15 -3.65
C HIS A 56 5.32 -3.03 -3.92
N ILE A 57 5.18 -1.97 -3.15
CA ILE A 57 6.00 -0.76 -3.26
C ILE A 57 6.71 -0.58 -1.93
N PHE A 58 8.03 -0.42 -1.98
CA PHE A 58 8.79 -0.13 -0.78
C PHE A 58 8.62 1.35 -0.41
N HIS A 59 8.25 1.58 0.83
CA HIS A 59 8.11 2.91 1.39
C HIS A 59 8.66 2.93 2.82
N THR A 60 9.58 3.85 3.11
CA THR A 60 10.11 4.05 4.47
C THR A 60 10.66 5.47 4.64
N ASN A 61 10.55 6.01 5.86
CA ASN A 61 11.26 7.21 6.31
C ASN A 61 12.50 6.86 7.14
N GLU A 62 12.74 5.56 7.39
CA GLU A 62 13.83 5.07 8.22
C GLU A 62 15.07 4.76 7.36
N LYS A 63 16.07 5.64 7.45
CA LYS A 63 17.32 5.50 6.69
C LYS A 63 18.00 4.14 6.91
N ILE A 64 18.01 3.64 8.14
CA ILE A 64 18.62 2.36 8.48
C ILE A 64 17.94 1.17 7.75
N VAL A 65 16.62 1.24 7.55
CA VAL A 65 15.87 0.21 6.82
C VAL A 65 16.19 0.29 5.34
N TYR A 66 16.26 1.50 4.78
CA TYR A 66 16.62 1.71 3.39
C TYR A 66 18.05 1.20 3.11
N GLU A 67 19.03 1.60 3.92
CA GLU A 67 20.42 1.17 3.77
C GLU A 67 20.56 -0.35 3.87
N TYR A 68 19.92 -0.97 4.85
CA TYR A 68 19.94 -2.43 5.02
C TYR A 68 19.37 -3.17 3.81
N LEU A 69 18.22 -2.77 3.31
CA LEU A 69 17.60 -3.42 2.16
C LEU A 69 18.37 -3.16 0.86
N SER A 70 19.05 -2.03 0.75
CA SER A 70 19.90 -1.70 -0.40
C SER A 70 21.12 -2.63 -0.55
N GLU A 71 21.47 -3.42 0.48
CA GLU A 71 22.49 -4.46 0.38
C GLU A 71 22.02 -5.66 -0.48
N PHE A 72 20.71 -5.81 -0.68
CA PHE A 72 20.10 -6.99 -1.34
C PHE A 72 19.41 -6.67 -2.66
N THR A 73 19.21 -5.41 -3.00
CA THR A 73 18.48 -5.01 -4.21
C THR A 73 18.96 -3.68 -4.76
N GLU A 74 18.69 -3.47 -6.04
CA GLU A 74 18.75 -2.17 -6.69
C GLU A 74 17.33 -1.58 -6.70
N TRP A 75 17.21 -0.28 -6.39
CA TRP A 75 15.92 0.40 -6.35
C TRP A 75 15.58 0.98 -7.72
N LEU A 76 14.31 0.82 -8.11
CA LEU A 76 13.74 1.54 -9.23
C LEU A 76 12.92 2.70 -8.68
N ASP A 77 13.16 3.90 -9.19
CA ASP A 77 12.33 5.06 -8.88
C ASP A 77 10.93 4.82 -9.42
N TYR A 78 9.97 4.82 -8.53
CA TYR A 78 8.58 4.58 -8.87
C TYR A 78 7.66 5.55 -8.14
N GLU A 79 6.87 6.29 -8.90
CA GLU A 79 5.85 7.17 -8.38
C GLU A 79 4.46 6.55 -8.62
N HIS A 80 3.75 6.29 -7.53
CA HIS A 80 2.48 5.57 -7.57
C HIS A 80 1.30 6.51 -7.78
N HIS A 81 0.70 6.44 -8.96
CA HIS A 81 -0.51 7.18 -9.31
C HIS A 81 -1.70 6.24 -9.42
N VAL A 82 -2.67 6.37 -8.50
CA VAL A 82 -3.91 5.61 -8.55
C VAL A 82 -5.02 6.46 -9.14
N LEU A 83 -5.75 5.89 -10.09
CA LEU A 83 -6.93 6.50 -10.67
C LEU A 83 -8.14 5.59 -10.48
N SER A 84 -9.27 6.16 -10.07
CA SER A 84 -10.57 5.50 -10.06
C SER A 84 -11.39 5.90 -11.27
N ASN A 85 -12.07 4.92 -11.88
CA ASN A 85 -13.00 5.18 -12.98
C ASN A 85 -14.42 5.36 -12.43
N VAL A 86 -14.93 6.57 -12.49
CA VAL A 86 -16.29 6.92 -12.04
C VAL A 86 -17.12 7.31 -13.26
N GLY A 87 -17.95 6.38 -13.72
CA GLY A 87 -18.81 6.63 -14.89
C GLY A 87 -18.05 7.00 -16.17
N GLY A 88 -16.87 6.45 -16.39
CA GLY A 88 -15.99 6.75 -17.54
C GLY A 88 -15.00 7.90 -17.29
N LYS A 89 -15.07 8.58 -16.16
CA LYS A 89 -14.16 9.65 -15.78
C LYS A 89 -13.08 9.12 -14.84
N LEU A 90 -11.82 9.31 -15.19
CA LEU A 90 -10.71 8.97 -14.33
C LEU A 90 -10.46 10.09 -13.31
N VAL A 91 -10.45 9.74 -12.03
CA VAL A 91 -10.19 10.67 -10.93
C VAL A 91 -9.06 10.16 -10.05
N PRO A 92 -8.17 11.06 -9.56
CA PRO A 92 -7.08 10.66 -8.67
C PRO A 92 -7.55 10.04 -7.35
N MET A 93 -6.78 9.08 -6.84
CA MET A 93 -6.96 8.46 -5.53
C MET A 93 -5.60 8.42 -4.78
N PRO A 94 -5.57 8.55 -3.46
CA PRO A 94 -6.69 8.76 -2.51
C PRO A 94 -7.39 10.09 -2.72
N ILE A 95 -8.54 10.28 -2.03
CA ILE A 95 -9.33 11.53 -2.11
C ILE A 95 -8.44 12.73 -1.75
N CYS A 96 -8.32 13.66 -2.66
CA CYS A 96 -7.57 14.90 -2.54
C CYS A 96 -8.29 16.04 -3.27
N ILE A 97 -7.70 17.23 -3.33
CA ILE A 97 -8.27 18.38 -4.04
C ILE A 97 -8.57 18.04 -5.50
N ASP A 98 -7.61 17.42 -6.18
CA ASP A 98 -7.76 17.03 -7.59
C ASP A 98 -8.86 16.00 -7.80
N THR A 99 -9.11 15.12 -6.82
CA THR A 99 -10.24 14.17 -6.86
C THR A 99 -11.57 14.91 -6.90
N LEU A 100 -11.77 15.88 -5.99
CA LEU A 100 -13.00 16.65 -5.92
C LEU A 100 -13.17 17.55 -7.15
N ASN A 101 -12.11 18.24 -7.54
CA ASN A 101 -12.12 19.10 -8.72
C ASN A 101 -12.45 18.28 -9.99
N ALA A 102 -11.81 17.15 -10.16
CA ALA A 102 -12.08 16.26 -11.28
C ALA A 102 -13.48 15.68 -11.23
N LEU A 103 -13.97 15.22 -10.07
CA LEU A 103 -15.25 14.52 -9.92
C LEU A 103 -16.45 15.46 -10.13
N TYR A 104 -16.37 16.67 -9.58
CA TYR A 104 -17.48 17.61 -9.53
C TYR A 104 -17.32 18.82 -10.47
N GLY A 105 -16.19 18.95 -11.17
CA GLY A 105 -15.93 20.09 -12.04
C GLY A 105 -15.71 21.39 -11.26
N LEU A 106 -15.09 21.30 -10.11
CA LEU A 106 -14.80 22.41 -9.21
C LEU A 106 -13.38 22.93 -9.44
N ASP A 107 -13.05 24.04 -8.82
CA ASP A 107 -11.72 24.66 -8.78
C ASP A 107 -11.42 25.02 -7.30
N LEU A 108 -11.34 23.98 -6.47
CA LEU A 108 -11.06 24.10 -5.04
C LEU A 108 -9.57 24.26 -4.79
N ASP A 109 -9.25 25.09 -3.82
CA ASP A 109 -7.99 25.12 -3.11
C ASP A 109 -8.10 24.39 -1.76
N GLU A 110 -7.05 24.43 -0.94
CA GLU A 110 -7.04 23.73 0.35
C GLU A 110 -8.11 24.27 1.32
N GLU A 111 -8.34 25.57 1.35
CA GLU A 111 -9.32 26.19 2.26
C GLU A 111 -10.76 25.88 1.85
N SER A 112 -11.05 26.05 0.57
CA SER A 112 -12.38 25.74 0.00
C SER A 112 -12.69 24.24 0.01
N MET A 113 -11.68 23.37 -0.15
CA MET A 113 -11.87 21.93 0.03
C MET A 113 -12.30 21.58 1.46
N LYS A 114 -11.67 22.17 2.48
CA LYS A 114 -12.06 21.95 3.88
C LYS A 114 -13.51 22.33 4.12
N LYS A 115 -13.94 23.47 3.61
CA LYS A 115 -15.36 23.92 3.70
C LYS A 115 -16.29 22.96 2.97
N TRP A 116 -15.91 22.56 1.76
CA TRP A 116 -16.71 21.61 0.97
C TRP A 116 -16.90 20.28 1.70
N ILE A 117 -15.85 19.73 2.30
CA ILE A 117 -15.92 18.50 3.11
C ILE A 117 -16.85 18.68 4.30
N GLU A 118 -16.74 19.79 5.06
CA GLU A 118 -17.60 20.07 6.20
C GLU A 118 -19.10 20.16 5.83
N GLU A 119 -19.41 20.67 4.64
CA GLU A 119 -20.78 20.79 4.15
C GLU A 119 -21.37 19.46 3.63
N HIS A 120 -20.52 18.49 3.26
CA HIS A 120 -20.94 17.25 2.60
C HIS A 120 -20.75 15.99 3.45
N LYS A 121 -19.92 16.04 4.49
CA LYS A 121 -19.74 14.93 5.42
C LYS A 121 -21.01 14.64 6.22
N GLU A 122 -21.12 13.41 6.74
CA GLU A 122 -22.22 13.05 7.64
C GLU A 122 -21.75 13.12 9.11
N ASP A 123 -22.67 13.53 9.97
CA ASP A 123 -22.43 13.55 11.42
C ASP A 123 -22.63 12.14 11.97
N ILE A 124 -21.53 11.45 12.24
CA ILE A 124 -21.49 10.07 12.74
C ILE A 124 -20.92 10.08 14.15
N ASP A 125 -21.77 9.79 15.15
CA ASP A 125 -21.37 9.76 16.56
C ASP A 125 -20.40 8.60 16.84
N GLU A 126 -20.74 7.39 16.39
CA GLU A 126 -19.96 6.17 16.63
C GLU A 126 -19.64 5.45 15.33
N ILE A 127 -18.34 5.27 15.06
CA ILE A 127 -17.85 4.52 13.88
C ILE A 127 -17.95 3.02 14.17
N LYS A 128 -18.74 2.28 13.37
CA LYS A 128 -18.95 0.83 13.47
C LYS A 128 -18.44 0.08 12.25
N SER A 129 -18.25 0.78 11.15
CA SER A 129 -17.85 0.17 9.86
C SER A 129 -16.89 1.07 9.09
N SER A 130 -16.26 0.51 8.05
CA SER A 130 -15.47 1.30 7.09
C SER A 130 -16.33 2.28 6.30
N GLU A 131 -17.61 1.97 6.08
CA GLU A 131 -18.58 2.92 5.49
C GLU A 131 -18.69 4.17 6.36
N ASP A 132 -18.89 4.03 7.68
CA ASP A 132 -19.03 5.17 8.59
C ASP A 132 -17.79 6.07 8.57
N VAL A 133 -16.60 5.49 8.40
CA VAL A 133 -15.36 6.27 8.26
C VAL A 133 -15.43 7.17 7.03
N VAL A 134 -15.86 6.63 5.89
CA VAL A 134 -15.94 7.42 4.65
C VAL A 134 -17.04 8.47 4.74
N LEU A 135 -18.20 8.11 5.28
CA LEU A 135 -19.33 9.04 5.46
C LEU A 135 -18.95 10.21 6.34
N LYS A 136 -18.29 9.94 7.46
CA LYS A 136 -17.83 10.96 8.42
C LYS A 136 -16.78 11.90 7.83
N ASN A 137 -15.92 11.41 6.93
CA ASN A 137 -14.79 12.18 6.42
C ASN A 137 -15.02 12.77 5.03
N ALA A 138 -15.93 12.21 4.22
CA ALA A 138 -16.08 12.60 2.82
C ALA A 138 -17.55 12.65 2.33
N GLY A 139 -18.48 12.07 3.10
CA GLY A 139 -19.92 12.11 2.84
C GLY A 139 -20.44 11.02 1.90
N ARG A 140 -21.78 10.95 1.83
CA ARG A 140 -22.53 9.88 1.13
C ARG A 140 -22.29 9.83 -0.37
N ASP A 141 -22.19 10.97 -1.02
CA ASP A 141 -22.05 11.00 -2.47
C ASP A 141 -20.66 10.46 -2.90
N ILE A 142 -19.61 10.85 -2.20
CA ILE A 142 -18.26 10.28 -2.42
C ILE A 142 -18.23 8.79 -2.11
N TYR A 143 -18.86 8.36 -1.00
CA TYR A 143 -18.97 6.94 -0.68
C TYR A 143 -19.62 6.16 -1.83
N ASN A 144 -20.78 6.63 -2.33
CA ASN A 144 -21.51 5.95 -3.39
C ASN A 144 -20.72 5.88 -4.72
N LYS A 145 -19.90 6.90 -5.02
CA LYS A 145 -19.16 7.00 -6.29
C LYS A 145 -17.83 6.25 -6.28
N LEU A 146 -17.16 6.19 -5.15
CA LEU A 146 -15.77 5.70 -5.08
C LEU A 146 -15.60 4.40 -4.26
N PHE A 147 -16.51 4.10 -3.33
CA PHE A 147 -16.33 2.99 -2.38
C PHE A 147 -17.45 1.95 -2.40
N LYS A 148 -18.66 2.33 -2.83
CA LYS A 148 -19.77 1.40 -2.90
C LYS A 148 -19.74 0.66 -4.23
N ASN A 149 -19.44 -0.66 -4.17
CA ASN A 149 -19.57 -1.60 -5.29
C ASN A 149 -20.96 -2.22 -5.33
#